data_50b14a5e0568c645a77e1fa7627b166a
#
_entry.id   50b14a5e0568c645a77e1fa7627b166a
#
_cell.length_a   1.000
_cell.length_b   1.000
_cell.length_c   1.000
_cell.angle_alpha   90.00
_cell.angle_beta   90.00
_cell.angle_gamma   90.00
#
_symmetry.space_group_name_H-M   'P 1'
#
loop_
_entity.id
_entity.type
_entity.pdbx_description
1 polymer ?
#
loop_
_entity_poly.entity_id
_entity_poly.type
_entity_poly.pdbx_seq_one_letter_code
_entity_poly.pdbx_strand_id
1 'polypeptide(L)'
;MLFKLAKKGQFFILMAVVICSLVFSLWGAAAQMRRGPALIYATDLNYLLDNIKNDANRVVQISLAEYSNPASNSTGLETILSSNLNDWKGKTRTYLRGKGFEFYCTYAVTEDLGRGQDYNKNPAKSETIVSFTVSIISPSAKVTDSFIVRAGLYLKVIEGRLNRDSTIKIRVTWNGENGALIAGCTISGTTSPSGGTLDVTDNGDGTYTVTVSGAYKVKTVNAIDQHAIYVQRS
;
A
#
# COMPACT_ATOMS: atom_id res chain seq x y z
N MET A 1 12.02 -75.34 -39.48
CA MET A 1 11.73 -75.04 -38.01
C MET A 1 12.19 -73.66 -37.54
N LEU A 2 13.07 -73.03 -38.28
CA LEU A 2 13.64 -71.67 -37.95
C LEU A 2 12.63 -70.52 -38.06
N PHE A 3 11.65 -70.57 -38.95
CA PHE A 3 10.66 -69.47 -39.11
C PHE A 3 9.66 -69.30 -37.94
N LYS A 4 9.45 -70.34 -37.11
CA LYS A 4 8.56 -70.26 -35.95
C LYS A 4 9.24 -69.54 -34.73
N LEU A 5 10.56 -69.65 -34.66
CA LEU A 5 11.34 -68.95 -33.58
C LEU A 5 11.46 -67.46 -33.86
N ALA A 6 11.56 -67.02 -35.12
CA ALA A 6 11.63 -65.61 -35.51
C ALA A 6 10.33 -64.88 -35.14
N LYS A 7 9.15 -65.48 -35.28
CA LYS A 7 7.87 -64.83 -34.89
C LYS A 7 7.73 -64.67 -33.39
N LYS A 8 8.25 -65.58 -32.56
CA LYS A 8 8.23 -65.48 -31.12
C LYS A 8 9.19 -64.35 -30.63
N GLY A 9 10.41 -64.23 -31.22
CA GLY A 9 11.35 -63.16 -30.91
C GLY A 9 10.82 -61.78 -31.28
N GLN A 10 10.15 -61.65 -32.45
CA GLN A 10 9.53 -60.37 -32.83
C GLN A 10 8.43 -59.93 -31.87
N PHE A 11 7.63 -60.88 -31.36
CA PHE A 11 6.60 -60.60 -30.39
C PHE A 11 7.18 -60.03 -29.05
N PHE A 12 8.28 -60.64 -28.57
CA PHE A 12 8.95 -60.14 -27.34
C PHE A 12 9.56 -58.77 -27.53
N ILE A 13 10.17 -58.50 -28.70
CA ILE A 13 10.72 -57.16 -28.99
C ILE A 13 9.58 -56.14 -29.04
N LEU A 14 8.46 -56.45 -29.67
CA LEU A 14 7.30 -55.55 -29.80
C LEU A 14 6.68 -55.25 -28.43
N MET A 15 6.54 -56.26 -27.56
CA MET A 15 6.06 -56.09 -26.18
C MET A 15 7.03 -55.25 -25.33
N ALA A 16 8.35 -55.46 -25.48
CA ALA A 16 9.33 -54.67 -24.78
C ALA A 16 9.26 -53.18 -25.18
N VAL A 17 9.11 -52.86 -26.46
CA VAL A 17 8.95 -51.51 -26.96
C VAL A 17 7.67 -50.84 -26.40
N VAL A 18 6.55 -51.58 -26.38
CA VAL A 18 5.28 -51.11 -25.82
C VAL A 18 5.40 -50.84 -24.34
N ILE A 19 6.02 -51.71 -23.56
CA ILE A 19 6.22 -51.54 -22.14
C ILE A 19 7.15 -50.33 -21.87
N CYS A 20 8.25 -50.19 -22.59
CA CYS A 20 9.15 -49.04 -22.46
C CYS A 20 8.42 -47.74 -22.79
N SER A 21 7.63 -47.68 -23.86
CA SER A 21 6.89 -46.46 -24.22
C SER A 21 5.85 -46.08 -23.15
N LEU A 22 5.16 -47.06 -22.54
CA LEU A 22 4.25 -46.83 -21.43
C LEU A 22 4.97 -46.32 -20.19
N VAL A 23 6.12 -46.86 -19.83
CA VAL A 23 6.93 -46.42 -18.70
C VAL A 23 7.42 -44.97 -18.93
N PHE A 24 7.90 -44.65 -20.13
CA PHE A 24 8.34 -43.30 -20.47
C PHE A 24 7.18 -42.29 -20.47
N SER A 25 6.00 -42.67 -20.96
CA SER A 25 4.84 -41.79 -20.92
C SER A 25 4.32 -41.56 -19.51
N LEU A 26 4.31 -42.59 -18.66
CA LEU A 26 3.96 -42.45 -17.23
C LEU A 26 4.98 -41.60 -16.48
N TRP A 27 6.27 -41.75 -16.78
CA TRP A 27 7.31 -40.95 -16.14
C TRP A 27 7.24 -39.50 -16.59
N GLY A 28 6.97 -39.23 -17.87
CA GLY A 28 6.73 -37.89 -18.39
C GLY A 28 5.49 -37.24 -17.76
N ALA A 29 4.39 -37.97 -17.62
CA ALA A 29 3.19 -37.50 -16.94
C ALA A 29 3.45 -37.20 -15.44
N ALA A 30 4.18 -38.06 -14.73
CA ALA A 30 4.56 -37.86 -13.35
C ALA A 30 5.50 -36.65 -13.16
N ALA A 31 6.42 -36.42 -14.11
CA ALA A 31 7.29 -35.24 -14.10
C ALA A 31 6.53 -33.96 -14.38
N GLN A 32 5.52 -33.97 -15.24
CA GLN A 32 4.63 -32.82 -15.47
C GLN A 32 3.72 -32.54 -14.26
N MET A 33 3.19 -33.57 -13.61
CA MET A 33 2.40 -33.41 -12.37
C MET A 33 3.22 -32.81 -11.22
N ARG A 34 4.53 -33.06 -11.15
CA ARG A 34 5.42 -32.44 -10.15
C ARG A 34 5.73 -30.97 -10.45
N ARG A 35 5.70 -30.56 -11.73
CA ARG A 35 5.98 -29.17 -12.14
C ARG A 35 4.72 -28.29 -12.12
N GLY A 36 3.56 -28.84 -12.41
CA GLY A 36 2.29 -28.13 -12.45
C GLY A 36 1.91 -27.48 -11.11
N PRO A 37 1.89 -28.22 -9.99
CA PRO A 37 1.56 -27.65 -8.68
C PRO A 37 2.52 -26.54 -8.26
N ALA A 38 3.84 -26.70 -8.49
CA ALA A 38 4.84 -25.72 -8.08
C ALA A 38 4.69 -24.35 -8.78
N LEU A 39 4.30 -24.35 -10.06
CA LEU A 39 4.02 -23.12 -10.82
C LEU A 39 2.74 -22.44 -10.35
N ILE A 40 1.68 -23.20 -10.08
CA ILE A 40 0.42 -22.69 -9.55
C ILE A 40 0.65 -22.07 -8.16
N TYR A 41 1.36 -22.76 -7.27
CA TYR A 41 1.67 -22.23 -5.94
C TYR A 41 2.55 -20.97 -5.97
N ALA A 42 3.49 -20.86 -6.91
CA ALA A 42 4.32 -19.65 -7.04
C ALA A 42 3.50 -18.42 -7.47
N THR A 43 2.55 -18.61 -8.39
CA THR A 43 1.63 -17.56 -8.84
C THR A 43 0.70 -17.14 -7.70
N ASP A 44 0.17 -18.08 -6.93
CA ASP A 44 -0.70 -17.82 -5.78
C ASP A 44 0.06 -17.08 -4.66
N LEU A 45 1.33 -17.43 -4.42
CA LEU A 45 2.15 -16.75 -3.41
C LEU A 45 2.46 -15.30 -3.79
N ASN A 46 2.73 -15.00 -5.06
CA ASN A 46 2.94 -13.64 -5.52
C ASN A 46 1.66 -12.80 -5.39
N TYR A 47 0.51 -13.37 -5.76
CA TYR A 47 -0.79 -12.72 -5.58
C TYR A 47 -1.09 -12.45 -4.11
N LEU A 48 -0.81 -13.40 -3.22
CA LEU A 48 -0.94 -13.22 -1.78
C LEU A 48 -0.01 -12.10 -1.26
N LEU A 49 1.21 -12.06 -1.76
CA LEU A 49 2.18 -11.02 -1.39
C LEU A 49 1.71 -9.62 -1.81
N ASP A 50 1.17 -9.49 -3.02
CA ASP A 50 0.63 -8.21 -3.50
C ASP A 50 -0.58 -7.76 -2.69
N ASN A 51 -1.47 -8.67 -2.30
CA ASN A 51 -2.57 -8.35 -1.38
C ASN A 51 -2.06 -7.90 -0.01
N ILE A 52 -1.05 -8.56 0.53
CA ILE A 52 -0.42 -8.19 1.81
C ILE A 52 0.20 -6.79 1.72
N LYS A 53 0.86 -6.44 0.61
CA LYS A 53 1.41 -5.09 0.38
C LYS A 53 0.29 -4.03 0.36
N ASN A 54 -0.80 -4.32 -0.34
CA ASN A 54 -1.95 -3.42 -0.41
C ASN A 54 -2.60 -3.23 0.97
N ASP A 55 -2.75 -4.30 1.73
CA ASP A 55 -3.29 -4.24 3.09
C ASP A 55 -2.37 -3.47 4.03
N ALA A 56 -1.05 -3.71 3.97
CA ALA A 56 -0.06 -2.95 4.74
C ALA A 56 -0.12 -1.45 4.42
N ASN A 57 -0.21 -1.09 3.13
CA ASN A 57 -0.37 0.29 2.70
C ASN A 57 -1.63 0.93 3.30
N ARG A 58 -2.75 0.20 3.28
CA ARG A 58 -4.03 0.66 3.85
C ARG A 58 -3.93 0.87 5.36
N VAL A 59 -3.29 -0.04 6.09
CA VAL A 59 -3.10 0.09 7.54
C VAL A 59 -2.26 1.31 7.89
N VAL A 60 -1.18 1.57 7.15
CA VAL A 60 -0.34 2.76 7.35
C VAL A 60 -1.13 4.04 7.08
N GLN A 61 -1.95 4.09 6.02
CA GLN A 61 -2.82 5.23 5.71
C GLN A 61 -3.85 5.50 6.81
N ILE A 62 -4.54 4.44 7.29
CA ILE A 62 -5.51 4.54 8.39
C ILE A 62 -4.83 5.06 9.66
N SER A 63 -3.65 4.54 9.99
CA SER A 63 -2.90 4.98 11.19
C SER A 63 -2.50 6.45 11.11
N LEU A 64 -2.07 6.90 9.94
CA LEU A 64 -1.75 8.32 9.72
C LEU A 64 -3.00 9.20 9.78
N ALA A 65 -4.12 8.75 9.22
CA ALA A 65 -5.40 9.46 9.28
C ALA A 65 -5.90 9.60 10.72
N GLU A 66 -5.84 8.53 11.50
CA GLU A 66 -6.21 8.53 12.91
C GLU A 66 -5.35 9.51 13.73
N TYR A 67 -4.05 9.50 13.49
CA TYR A 67 -3.12 10.37 14.18
C TYR A 67 -3.24 11.84 13.76
N SER A 68 -3.37 12.12 12.46
CA SER A 68 -3.43 13.48 11.93
C SER A 68 -4.75 14.19 12.26
N ASN A 69 -5.79 13.45 12.63
CA ASN A 69 -7.09 14.00 12.98
C ASN A 69 -6.96 14.96 14.19
N PRO A 70 -7.35 16.25 14.06
CA PRO A 70 -7.24 17.24 15.14
C PRO A 70 -8.12 16.92 16.34
N ALA A 71 -9.18 16.14 16.18
CA ALA A 71 -10.05 15.67 17.26
C ALA A 71 -9.48 14.44 18.01
N SER A 72 -8.41 13.85 17.51
CA SER A 72 -7.79 12.68 18.16
C SER A 72 -6.99 13.12 19.39
N ASN A 73 -7.23 12.49 20.51
CA ASN A 73 -6.44 12.62 21.74
C ASN A 73 -5.25 11.66 21.78
N SER A 74 -4.82 11.16 20.63
CA SER A 74 -3.84 10.11 20.50
C SER A 74 -2.44 10.49 20.95
N THR A 75 -1.77 9.55 21.57
CA THR A 75 -0.48 9.69 22.27
C THR A 75 0.73 9.77 21.35
N GLY A 76 0.62 9.44 20.08
CA GLY A 76 1.72 9.50 19.11
C GLY A 76 1.49 8.57 17.95
N LEU A 77 1.99 8.93 16.76
CA LEU A 77 1.82 8.14 15.55
C LEU A 77 2.47 6.75 15.70
N GLU A 78 3.63 6.67 16.31
CA GLU A 78 4.33 5.38 16.51
C GLU A 78 3.49 4.41 17.33
N THR A 79 2.80 4.88 18.38
CA THR A 79 1.92 4.05 19.20
C THR A 79 0.72 3.54 18.41
N ILE A 80 0.04 4.41 17.66
CA ILE A 80 -1.10 4.05 16.82
C ILE A 80 -0.65 3.07 15.73
N LEU A 81 0.43 3.39 15.06
CA LEU A 81 0.98 2.60 13.96
C LEU A 81 1.38 1.20 14.45
N SER A 82 2.09 1.13 15.58
CA SER A 82 2.48 -0.15 16.19
C SER A 82 1.27 -0.99 16.60
N SER A 83 0.24 -0.38 17.17
CA SER A 83 -0.99 -1.05 17.54
C SER A 83 -1.70 -1.63 16.31
N ASN A 84 -1.93 -0.79 15.29
CA ASN A 84 -2.66 -1.17 14.09
C ASN A 84 -1.89 -2.22 13.25
N LEU A 85 -0.57 -2.07 13.14
CA LEU A 85 0.29 -3.02 12.42
C LEU A 85 0.39 -4.36 13.15
N ASN A 86 0.45 -4.39 14.48
CA ASN A 86 0.47 -5.64 15.24
C ASN A 86 -0.87 -6.37 15.14
N ASP A 87 -2.00 -5.67 15.19
CA ASP A 87 -3.33 -6.24 14.98
C ASP A 87 -3.47 -6.82 13.56
N TRP A 88 -3.12 -6.05 12.54
CA TRP A 88 -3.10 -6.51 11.16
C TRP A 88 -2.21 -7.74 10.97
N LYS A 89 -0.99 -7.72 11.48
CA LYS A 89 -0.04 -8.84 11.42
C LYS A 89 -0.60 -10.10 12.09
N GLY A 90 -1.29 -9.96 13.23
CA GLY A 90 -1.96 -11.05 13.94
C GLY A 90 -3.10 -11.66 13.11
N LYS A 91 -3.96 -10.82 12.54
CA LYS A 91 -5.09 -11.23 11.68
C LYS A 91 -4.60 -11.90 10.40
N THR A 92 -3.61 -11.32 9.73
CA THR A 92 -2.99 -11.87 8.51
C THR A 92 -2.36 -13.23 8.78
N ARG A 93 -1.61 -13.37 9.89
CA ARG A 93 -1.02 -14.65 10.30
C ARG A 93 -2.09 -15.71 10.52
N THR A 94 -3.16 -15.39 11.23
CA THR A 94 -4.27 -16.33 11.50
C THR A 94 -4.96 -16.77 10.22
N TYR A 95 -5.25 -15.84 9.32
CA TYR A 95 -5.85 -16.12 8.03
C TYR A 95 -4.96 -17.03 7.16
N LEU A 96 -3.69 -16.70 7.02
CA LEU A 96 -2.75 -17.48 6.20
C LEU A 96 -2.49 -18.85 6.77
N ARG A 97 -2.39 -18.99 8.10
CA ARG A 97 -2.27 -20.28 8.78
C ARG A 97 -3.46 -21.18 8.51
N GLY A 98 -4.69 -20.65 8.48
CA GLY A 98 -5.90 -21.38 8.09
C GLY A 98 -5.88 -21.87 6.64
N LYS A 99 -5.01 -21.30 5.78
CA LYS A 99 -4.78 -21.71 4.38
C LYS A 99 -3.53 -22.59 4.21
N GLY A 100 -2.85 -22.96 5.30
CA GLY A 100 -1.64 -23.80 5.26
C GLY A 100 -0.34 -23.05 4.97
N PHE A 101 -0.33 -21.71 5.14
CA PHE A 101 0.85 -20.87 4.99
C PHE A 101 1.37 -20.38 6.34
N GLU A 102 2.69 -20.28 6.49
CA GLU A 102 3.31 -19.53 7.56
C GLU A 102 3.59 -18.10 7.12
N PHE A 103 3.38 -17.13 8.00
CA PHE A 103 3.57 -15.72 7.74
C PHE A 103 4.48 -15.07 8.78
N TYR A 104 5.51 -14.43 8.29
CA TYR A 104 6.45 -13.62 9.07
C TYR A 104 6.49 -12.21 8.51
N CYS A 105 6.41 -11.23 9.40
CA CYS A 105 6.48 -9.82 9.03
C CYS A 105 7.25 -9.05 10.10
N THR A 106 8.24 -8.29 9.65
CA THR A 106 8.90 -7.26 10.44
C THR A 106 8.69 -5.91 9.77
N TYR A 107 8.67 -4.85 10.55
CA TYR A 107 8.55 -3.50 10.05
C TYR A 107 9.41 -2.53 10.87
N ALA A 108 9.80 -1.42 10.25
CA ALA A 108 10.49 -0.31 10.90
C ALA A 108 9.92 1.02 10.40
N VAL A 109 9.59 1.92 11.31
CA VAL A 109 9.19 3.30 10.98
C VAL A 109 10.46 4.08 10.72
N THR A 110 10.61 4.64 9.52
CA THR A 110 11.79 5.40 9.11
C THR A 110 11.57 6.90 9.17
N GLU A 111 10.33 7.34 9.06
CA GLU A 111 9.96 8.76 9.19
C GLU A 111 8.58 8.85 9.83
N ASP A 112 8.50 9.70 10.86
CA ASP A 112 7.30 10.00 11.63
C ASP A 112 7.16 11.52 11.68
N LEU A 113 6.52 12.10 10.66
CA LEU A 113 6.20 13.51 10.56
C LEU A 113 4.69 13.67 10.62
N GLY A 114 4.18 13.64 11.82
CA GLY A 114 2.77 13.77 12.07
C GLY A 114 2.34 15.16 12.54
N ARG A 115 1.18 15.17 13.15
CA ARG A 115 0.44 16.32 13.67
C ARG A 115 1.34 17.36 14.36
N GLY A 116 1.37 18.58 13.84
CA GLY A 116 1.97 19.74 14.49
C GLY A 116 3.47 19.94 14.28
N GLN A 117 4.17 19.04 13.60
CA GLN A 117 5.62 19.18 13.44
C GLN A 117 6.03 20.09 12.29
N ASP A 118 5.25 20.13 11.20
CA ASP A 118 5.61 20.87 9.99
C ASP A 118 4.55 21.89 9.51
N TYR A 119 3.58 22.24 10.35
CA TYR A 119 2.49 23.14 9.95
C TYR A 119 2.94 24.57 9.60
N ASN A 120 4.08 25.01 10.13
CA ASN A 120 4.66 26.32 9.84
C ASN A 120 5.60 26.33 8.63
N LYS A 121 5.88 25.16 8.05
CA LYS A 121 6.72 25.04 6.86
C LYS A 121 5.87 25.13 5.58
N ASN A 122 6.49 25.44 4.47
CA ASN A 122 5.87 25.44 3.16
C ASN A 122 6.67 24.56 2.20
N PRO A 123 6.21 23.31 1.91
CA PRO A 123 4.90 22.75 2.25
C PRO A 123 4.75 22.34 3.72
N ALA A 124 3.53 22.46 4.25
CA ALA A 124 3.14 21.74 5.45
C ALA A 124 2.86 20.29 5.07
N LYS A 125 3.17 19.33 5.97
CA LYS A 125 2.98 17.90 5.68
C LYS A 125 2.55 17.09 6.89
N SER A 126 1.78 16.03 6.62
CA SER A 126 1.57 14.89 7.51
C SER A 126 2.04 13.66 6.75
N GLU A 127 3.09 12.99 7.21
CA GLU A 127 3.75 11.91 6.48
C GLU A 127 4.25 10.82 7.42
N THR A 128 4.20 9.56 6.96
CA THR A 128 4.92 8.45 7.57
C THR A 128 5.50 7.53 6.50
N ILE A 129 6.66 6.96 6.80
CA ILE A 129 7.37 6.02 5.95
C ILE A 129 7.68 4.78 6.77
N VAL A 130 7.21 3.63 6.30
CA VAL A 130 7.38 2.34 6.97
C VAL A 130 8.01 1.33 6.01
N SER A 131 9.12 0.74 6.43
CA SER A 131 9.77 -0.34 5.71
C SER A 131 9.27 -1.68 6.23
N PHE A 132 8.95 -2.60 5.34
CA PHE A 132 8.46 -3.94 5.65
C PHE A 132 9.38 -4.99 5.07
N THR A 133 9.55 -6.10 5.80
CA THR A 133 10.06 -7.37 5.28
C THR A 133 9.05 -8.45 5.59
N VAL A 134 8.52 -9.08 4.54
CA VAL A 134 7.45 -10.08 4.61
C VAL A 134 7.96 -11.40 4.03
N SER A 135 7.66 -12.51 4.71
CA SER A 135 7.95 -13.86 4.25
C SER A 135 6.72 -14.73 4.37
N ILE A 136 6.35 -15.39 3.28
CA ILE A 136 5.26 -16.38 3.21
C ILE A 136 5.89 -17.72 2.88
N ILE A 137 5.60 -18.72 3.69
CA ILE A 137 6.16 -20.06 3.54
C ILE A 137 5.01 -21.06 3.38
N SER A 138 5.07 -21.85 2.33
CA SER A 138 4.25 -23.05 2.12
C SER A 138 5.12 -24.31 2.23
N PRO A 139 4.53 -25.52 2.30
CA PRO A 139 5.32 -26.75 2.30
C PRO A 139 6.27 -26.93 1.10
N SER A 140 5.97 -26.26 -0.01
CA SER A 140 6.69 -26.44 -1.29
C SER A 140 7.43 -25.19 -1.77
N ALA A 141 7.19 -24.02 -1.17
CA ALA A 141 7.77 -22.76 -1.63
C ALA A 141 7.88 -21.73 -0.49
N LYS A 142 8.85 -20.82 -0.64
CA LYS A 142 9.02 -19.64 0.21
C LYS A 142 9.18 -18.42 -0.67
N VAL A 143 8.44 -17.36 -0.36
CA VAL A 143 8.61 -16.03 -0.94
C VAL A 143 8.96 -15.07 0.17
N THR A 144 9.98 -14.25 -0.04
CA THR A 144 10.36 -13.16 0.86
C THR A 144 10.53 -11.90 0.03
N ASP A 145 9.95 -10.81 0.50
CA ASP A 145 10.07 -9.51 -0.16
C ASP A 145 10.22 -8.39 0.88
N SER A 146 10.87 -7.32 0.46
CA SER A 146 11.01 -6.10 1.25
C SER A 146 10.50 -4.92 0.44
N PHE A 147 9.63 -4.12 1.05
CA PHE A 147 9.00 -2.98 0.40
C PHE A 147 8.83 -1.82 1.38
N ILE A 148 8.68 -0.63 0.82
CA ILE A 148 8.48 0.59 1.58
C ILE A 148 7.07 1.10 1.29
N VAL A 149 6.34 1.43 2.36
CA VAL A 149 5.07 2.14 2.31
C VAL A 149 5.31 3.57 2.72
N ARG A 150 4.88 4.50 1.87
CA ARG A 150 4.84 5.92 2.18
C ARG A 150 3.38 6.36 2.15
N ALA A 151 2.95 7.04 3.21
CA ALA A 151 1.66 7.70 3.27
C ALA A 151 1.89 9.14 3.72
N GLY A 152 1.39 10.12 2.96
CA GLY A 152 1.59 11.51 3.32
C GLY A 152 0.77 12.48 2.49
N LEU A 153 0.19 13.48 3.16
CA LEU A 153 -0.51 14.60 2.57
C LEU A 153 0.31 15.87 2.73
N TYR A 154 0.49 16.58 1.64
CA TYR A 154 1.28 17.81 1.56
C TYR A 154 0.39 18.97 1.12
N LEU A 155 0.48 20.09 1.82
CA LEU A 155 -0.24 21.32 1.49
C LEU A 155 0.78 22.45 1.30
N LYS A 156 0.82 23.01 0.10
CA LYS A 156 1.72 24.11 -0.27
C LYS A 156 0.91 25.33 -0.68
N VAL A 157 1.22 26.48 -0.09
CA VAL A 157 0.75 27.77 -0.60
C VAL A 157 1.62 28.14 -1.79
N ILE A 158 1.00 28.24 -2.98
CA ILE A 158 1.70 28.55 -4.24
C ILE A 158 1.54 30.01 -4.67
N GLU A 159 0.45 30.64 -4.31
CA GLU A 159 0.19 32.07 -4.55
C GLU A 159 -0.43 32.72 -3.30
N GLY A 160 -0.07 33.96 -3.04
CA GLY A 160 -0.51 34.71 -1.86
C GLY A 160 0.22 34.33 -0.57
N ARG A 161 -0.14 34.98 0.52
CA ARG A 161 0.46 34.81 1.85
C ARG A 161 -0.59 34.75 2.94
N LEU A 162 -0.46 33.75 3.82
CA LEU A 162 -1.28 33.64 5.02
C LEU A 162 -1.11 34.89 5.91
N ASN A 163 -2.15 35.29 6.62
CA ASN A 163 -2.24 36.48 7.47
C ASN A 163 -2.06 37.83 6.74
N ARG A 164 -1.95 37.84 5.41
CA ARG A 164 -1.77 39.09 4.62
C ARG A 164 -2.80 39.25 3.53
N ASP A 165 -3.10 38.17 2.81
CA ASP A 165 -3.95 38.21 1.61
C ASP A 165 -5.33 37.63 1.90
N SER A 166 -6.33 38.20 1.24
CA SER A 166 -7.71 37.73 1.28
C SER A 166 -7.93 36.57 0.31
N THR A 167 -7.03 36.37 -0.65
CA THR A 167 -7.07 35.27 -1.62
C THR A 167 -5.72 34.62 -1.66
N ILE A 168 -5.70 33.29 -1.54
CA ILE A 168 -4.52 32.47 -1.70
C ILE A 168 -4.82 31.31 -2.64
N LYS A 169 -3.80 30.77 -3.29
CA LYS A 169 -3.87 29.53 -4.03
C LYS A 169 -3.00 28.49 -3.36
N ILE A 170 -3.55 27.31 -3.16
CA ILE A 170 -2.88 26.18 -2.53
C ILE A 170 -2.81 25.00 -3.48
N ARG A 171 -1.85 24.12 -3.24
CA ARG A 171 -1.70 22.83 -3.92
C ARG A 171 -1.69 21.73 -2.89
N VAL A 172 -2.42 20.67 -3.15
CA VAL A 172 -2.42 19.46 -2.32
C VAL A 172 -1.82 18.30 -3.13
N THR A 173 -0.84 17.61 -2.55
CA THR A 173 -0.16 16.49 -3.19
C THR A 173 -0.05 15.29 -2.25
N TRP A 174 0.05 14.11 -2.85
CA TRP A 174 0.19 12.83 -2.18
C TRP A 174 1.62 12.31 -2.26
N ASN A 175 2.16 11.84 -1.13
CA ASN A 175 3.47 11.18 -1.05
C ASN A 175 4.65 12.02 -1.54
N GLY A 176 4.60 13.33 -1.33
CA GLY A 176 5.70 14.24 -1.64
C GLY A 176 5.25 15.60 -2.13
N GLU A 177 6.11 16.60 -2.02
CA GLU A 177 5.84 17.96 -2.53
C GLU A 177 5.57 17.97 -4.04
N ASN A 178 6.26 17.10 -4.80
CA ASN A 178 6.10 16.89 -6.22
C ASN A 178 5.34 15.59 -6.53
N GLY A 179 4.58 15.08 -5.55
CA GLY A 179 3.79 13.87 -5.70
C GLY A 179 2.55 14.07 -6.57
N ALA A 180 1.70 13.05 -6.60
CA ALA A 180 0.45 13.12 -7.35
C ALA A 180 -0.44 14.24 -6.81
N LEU A 181 -1.00 15.05 -7.71
CA LEU A 181 -1.98 16.09 -7.40
C LEU A 181 -3.31 15.44 -6.97
N ILE A 182 -3.92 15.96 -5.92
CA ILE A 182 -5.19 15.44 -5.39
C ILE A 182 -6.27 16.48 -5.56
N ALA A 183 -7.28 16.15 -6.37
CA ALA A 183 -8.54 16.87 -6.45
C ALA A 183 -9.54 16.29 -5.44
N GLY A 184 -10.57 17.07 -5.07
CA GLY A 184 -11.64 16.62 -4.19
C GLY A 184 -11.27 16.54 -2.71
N CYS A 185 -10.16 17.18 -2.27
CA CYS A 185 -9.90 17.36 -0.86
C CYS A 185 -10.93 18.30 -0.22
N THR A 186 -11.29 18.01 1.04
CA THR A 186 -12.03 18.96 1.86
C THR A 186 -11.08 20.03 2.38
N ILE A 187 -11.26 21.26 1.90
CA ILE A 187 -10.47 22.41 2.32
C ILE A 187 -11.26 23.23 3.33
N SER A 188 -10.62 23.61 4.43
CA SER A 188 -11.18 24.48 5.46
C SER A 188 -10.08 25.41 6.00
N GLY A 189 -10.43 26.28 6.92
CA GLY A 189 -9.42 27.16 7.52
C GLY A 189 -10.04 28.20 8.46
N THR A 190 -9.20 29.16 8.87
CA THR A 190 -9.61 30.28 9.73
C THR A 190 -9.18 31.61 9.12
N THR A 191 -9.81 32.68 9.58
CA THR A 191 -9.56 34.06 9.12
C THR A 191 -8.94 34.92 10.22
N SER A 192 -8.33 36.02 9.82
CA SER A 192 -7.83 37.09 10.72
C SER A 192 -8.38 38.44 10.22
N PRO A 193 -9.14 39.18 11.05
CA PRO A 193 -9.73 38.74 12.32
C PRO A 193 -10.65 37.54 12.18
N SER A 194 -11.04 36.91 13.29
CA SER A 194 -11.95 35.77 13.31
C SER A 194 -13.37 36.17 12.88
N GLY A 195 -14.10 35.27 12.23
CA GLY A 195 -15.51 35.50 11.83
C GLY A 195 -15.73 35.70 10.33
N GLY A 196 -14.66 35.76 9.52
CA GLY A 196 -14.79 35.73 8.06
C GLY A 196 -15.18 34.37 7.54
N THR A 197 -15.95 34.33 6.46
CA THR A 197 -16.30 33.10 5.76
C THR A 197 -15.29 32.84 4.66
N LEU A 198 -14.79 31.61 4.61
CA LEU A 198 -13.94 31.11 3.53
C LEU A 198 -14.80 30.59 2.38
N ASP A 199 -14.51 31.04 1.18
CA ASP A 199 -14.99 30.47 -0.06
C ASP A 199 -13.86 29.70 -0.73
N VAL A 200 -14.13 28.44 -1.10
CA VAL A 200 -13.13 27.51 -1.63
C VAL A 200 -13.58 27.03 -2.99
N THR A 201 -12.75 27.25 -3.98
CA THR A 201 -12.93 26.73 -5.34
C THR A 201 -11.91 25.63 -5.60
N ASP A 202 -12.38 24.43 -5.88
CA ASP A 202 -11.53 23.33 -6.42
C ASP A 202 -11.32 23.58 -7.91
N ASN A 203 -10.08 23.73 -8.33
CA ASN A 203 -9.74 23.97 -9.74
C ASN A 203 -9.68 22.67 -10.57
N GLY A 204 -9.90 21.50 -9.94
CA GLY A 204 -9.93 20.19 -10.60
C GLY A 204 -8.55 19.59 -10.94
N ASP A 205 -7.47 20.34 -10.68
CA ASP A 205 -6.09 19.97 -10.99
C ASP A 205 -5.23 19.76 -9.71
N GLY A 206 -5.89 19.52 -8.56
CA GLY A 206 -5.23 19.43 -7.25
C GLY A 206 -4.76 20.76 -6.70
N THR A 207 -5.17 21.87 -7.31
CA THR A 207 -5.04 23.21 -6.76
C THR A 207 -6.40 23.74 -6.31
N TYR A 208 -6.38 24.60 -5.29
CA TYR A 208 -7.59 25.20 -4.71
C TYR A 208 -7.35 26.69 -4.53
N THR A 209 -8.36 27.47 -4.86
CA THR A 209 -8.40 28.91 -4.59
C THR A 209 -9.23 29.14 -3.33
N VAL A 210 -8.63 29.75 -2.33
CA VAL A 210 -9.27 30.08 -1.05
C VAL A 210 -9.39 31.59 -0.94
N THR A 211 -10.62 32.08 -0.84
CA THR A 211 -10.93 33.52 -0.80
C THR A 211 -11.74 33.86 0.46
N VAL A 212 -11.52 35.03 1.00
CA VAL A 212 -12.29 35.60 2.12
C VAL A 212 -12.82 36.96 1.73
N SER A 213 -14.10 37.20 2.01
CA SER A 213 -14.75 38.47 1.69
C SER A 213 -14.43 39.55 2.70
N GLY A 214 -14.42 40.81 2.23
CA GLY A 214 -14.24 42.01 3.10
C GLY A 214 -12.80 42.24 3.57
N ALA A 215 -12.67 42.75 4.79
CA ALA A 215 -11.36 43.11 5.39
C ALA A 215 -10.60 41.93 6.01
N TYR A 216 -11.15 40.72 5.88
CA TYR A 216 -10.56 39.52 6.45
C TYR A 216 -9.39 39.00 5.61
N LYS A 217 -8.50 38.27 6.27
CA LYS A 217 -7.34 37.58 5.66
C LYS A 217 -7.40 36.10 5.97
N VAL A 218 -6.89 35.28 5.07
CA VAL A 218 -6.74 33.84 5.33
C VAL A 218 -5.65 33.63 6.36
N LYS A 219 -5.99 33.07 7.54
CA LYS A 219 -5.06 32.83 8.63
C LYS A 219 -4.46 31.44 8.59
N THR A 220 -5.30 30.42 8.51
CA THR A 220 -4.88 29.03 8.38
C THR A 220 -5.64 28.36 7.26
N VAL A 221 -5.06 27.35 6.67
CA VAL A 221 -5.72 26.46 5.70
C VAL A 221 -5.44 25.03 6.08
N ASN A 222 -6.48 24.21 6.01
CA ASN A 222 -6.44 22.78 6.29
C ASN A 222 -6.89 22.02 5.05
N ALA A 223 -6.30 20.86 4.81
CA ALA A 223 -6.77 19.93 3.81
C ALA A 223 -6.99 18.53 4.44
N ILE A 224 -8.06 17.88 4.05
CA ILE A 224 -8.38 16.50 4.38
C ILE A 224 -8.60 15.76 3.07
N ASP A 225 -7.87 14.67 2.85
CA ASP A 225 -8.03 13.85 1.66
C ASP A 225 -9.13 12.78 1.82
N GLN A 226 -9.35 12.00 0.78
CA GLN A 226 -10.30 10.88 0.78
C GLN A 226 -9.98 9.76 1.80
N HIS A 227 -8.74 9.69 2.30
CA HIS A 227 -8.32 8.74 3.33
C HIS A 227 -8.44 9.33 4.75
N ALA A 228 -9.02 10.51 4.89
CA ALA A 228 -9.16 11.28 6.12
C ALA A 228 -7.82 11.73 6.74
N ILE A 229 -6.74 11.78 5.97
CA ILE A 229 -5.46 12.34 6.41
C ILE A 229 -5.59 13.86 6.42
N TYR A 230 -5.23 14.46 7.55
CA TYR A 230 -5.33 15.89 7.80
C TYR A 230 -3.95 16.56 7.72
N VAL A 231 -3.90 17.72 7.09
CA VAL A 231 -2.75 18.61 7.11
C VAL A 231 -3.20 20.05 7.30
N GLN A 232 -2.48 20.80 8.08
CA GLN A 232 -2.75 22.23 8.33
C GLN A 232 -1.53 23.07 7.98
N ARG A 233 -1.78 24.26 7.43
CA ARG A 233 -0.81 25.33 7.23
C ARG A 233 -1.27 26.59 7.96
N SER A 234 -0.43 27.13 8.82
CA SER A 234 -0.65 28.37 9.59
C SER A 234 0.38 29.44 9.27
#